data_b83241f7e50a4cb6451a84bb62ac1440
#
_entry.id   b83241f7e50a4cb6451a84bb62ac1440
#
_cell.length_a   1.000
_cell.length_b   1.000
_cell.length_c   1.000
_cell.angle_alpha   90.00
_cell.angle_beta   90.00
_cell.angle_gamma   90.00
#
_symmetry.space_group_name_H-M   'P 1'
#
loop_
_entity.id
_entity.type
_entity.pdbx_description
1 polymer ?
#
loop_
_entity_poly.entity_id
_entity_poly.type
_entity_poly.pdbx_seq_one_letter_code
_entity_poly.pdbx_strand_id
1 'polypeptide(L)'
;MILAHSPCVLVIEPDESLANQLAFDLQEAGYDAILAHDANSGLQHCRDNSAGNNHRQPALIVVDRMLPGESGLSLCKNLRSMGNCSPVLVLMARDTVDDRVACLEAGADDYILKPYRAEDFLKLIRLYLKPDVDTTEQLRFGDLVLDIGTRRAIHNGRAIDLTMKEFELLKFLMEHPREVLTREQILENVWGYDFMGESNVIEVYIRYLRLKIEEDGLKRLIQTVRGVGYVLRES
;
A
#
# COMPACT_ATOMS: atom_id res chain seq x y z
N MET A 1 11.39 -8.58 -28.97
CA MET A 1 11.08 -9.34 -27.74
C MET A 1 11.64 -8.53 -26.58
N ILE A 2 10.80 -7.73 -25.93
CA ILE A 2 11.20 -6.99 -24.72
C ILE A 2 11.30 -8.07 -23.64
N LEU A 3 12.50 -8.30 -23.12
CA LEU A 3 12.69 -9.14 -21.93
C LEU A 3 11.88 -8.50 -20.80
N ALA A 4 10.76 -9.12 -20.45
CA ALA A 4 10.01 -8.73 -19.27
C ALA A 4 10.94 -8.99 -18.06
N HIS A 5 11.48 -7.94 -17.49
CA HIS A 5 12.32 -8.05 -16.32
C HIS A 5 11.46 -8.48 -15.13
N SER A 6 11.95 -9.43 -14.35
CA SER A 6 11.29 -9.90 -13.11
C SER A 6 10.99 -8.71 -12.19
N PRO A 7 9.82 -8.67 -11.52
CA PRO A 7 9.56 -7.64 -10.51
C PRO A 7 10.61 -7.68 -9.40
N CYS A 8 11.06 -6.51 -8.96
CA CYS A 8 12.09 -6.38 -7.93
C CYS A 8 11.45 -6.13 -6.57
N VAL A 9 11.79 -6.94 -5.56
CA VAL A 9 11.35 -6.80 -4.18
C VAL A 9 12.52 -6.32 -3.31
N LEU A 10 12.32 -5.20 -2.61
CA LEU A 10 13.28 -4.71 -1.63
C LEU A 10 12.95 -5.34 -0.26
N VAL A 11 13.90 -6.02 0.34
CA VAL A 11 13.79 -6.60 1.69
C VAL A 11 14.68 -5.79 2.64
N ILE A 12 14.09 -5.20 3.67
CA ILE A 12 14.77 -4.39 4.68
C ILE A 12 14.68 -5.15 6.01
N GLU A 13 15.68 -5.94 6.30
CA GLU A 13 15.74 -6.88 7.43
C GLU A 13 17.14 -6.87 8.03
N PRO A 14 17.29 -6.53 9.34
CA PRO A 14 18.60 -6.48 9.99
C PRO A 14 19.23 -7.86 10.26
N ASP A 15 18.42 -8.91 10.38
CA ASP A 15 18.91 -10.27 10.51
C ASP A 15 19.34 -10.82 9.14
N GLU A 16 20.65 -10.96 8.93
CA GLU A 16 21.20 -11.44 7.66
C GLU A 16 20.69 -12.84 7.27
N SER A 17 20.49 -13.74 8.23
CA SER A 17 20.01 -15.10 7.97
C SER A 17 18.57 -15.06 7.43
N LEU A 18 17.71 -14.27 8.07
CA LEU A 18 16.33 -14.09 7.65
C LEU A 18 16.23 -13.34 6.32
N ALA A 19 17.05 -12.30 6.14
CA ALA A 19 17.11 -11.54 4.88
C ALA A 19 17.49 -12.44 3.70
N ASN A 20 18.53 -13.28 3.88
CA ASN A 20 18.97 -14.23 2.86
C ASN A 20 17.91 -15.31 2.58
N GLN A 21 17.20 -15.79 3.61
CA GLN A 21 16.10 -16.75 3.41
C GLN A 21 14.96 -16.15 2.61
N LEU A 22 14.52 -14.91 2.94
CA LEU A 22 13.48 -14.20 2.18
C LEU A 22 13.91 -13.96 0.72
N ALA A 23 15.17 -13.58 0.49
CA ALA A 23 15.72 -13.40 -0.85
C ALA A 23 15.74 -14.71 -1.64
N PHE A 24 16.13 -15.82 -1.01
CA PHE A 24 16.11 -17.13 -1.63
C PHE A 24 14.69 -17.54 -2.05
N ASP A 25 13.71 -17.40 -1.15
CA ASP A 25 12.30 -17.74 -1.45
C ASP A 25 11.74 -16.88 -2.61
N LEU A 26 12.11 -15.60 -2.66
CA LEU A 26 11.72 -14.69 -3.75
C LEU A 26 12.36 -15.11 -5.09
N GLN A 27 13.65 -15.42 -5.10
CA GLN A 27 14.38 -15.83 -6.30
C GLN A 27 13.86 -17.14 -6.88
N GLU A 28 13.61 -18.16 -6.01
CA GLU A 28 12.99 -19.42 -6.41
C GLU A 28 11.58 -19.21 -7.02
N ALA A 29 10.88 -18.16 -6.60
CA ALA A 29 9.57 -17.78 -7.15
C ALA A 29 9.66 -16.88 -8.41
N GLY A 30 10.87 -16.55 -8.88
CA GLY A 30 11.12 -15.78 -10.10
C GLY A 30 11.10 -14.26 -9.92
N TYR A 31 11.30 -13.76 -8.69
CA TYR A 31 11.44 -12.34 -8.37
C TYR A 31 12.90 -11.95 -8.18
N ASP A 32 13.26 -10.71 -8.55
CA ASP A 32 14.53 -10.14 -8.14
C ASP A 32 14.45 -9.64 -6.69
N ALA A 33 15.50 -9.85 -5.88
CA ALA A 33 15.54 -9.39 -4.50
C ALA A 33 16.72 -8.43 -4.28
N ILE A 34 16.44 -7.30 -3.62
CA ILE A 34 17.44 -6.36 -3.11
C ILE A 34 17.39 -6.42 -1.58
N LEU A 35 18.55 -6.54 -0.94
CA LEU A 35 18.67 -6.59 0.52
C LEU A 35 19.20 -5.25 1.06
N ALA A 36 18.59 -4.81 2.15
CA ALA A 36 19.04 -3.70 2.98
C ALA A 36 18.90 -4.12 4.45
N HIS A 37 19.80 -3.65 5.32
CA HIS A 37 19.83 -4.07 6.71
C HIS A 37 19.46 -2.96 7.70
N ASP A 38 19.19 -1.77 7.19
CA ASP A 38 18.76 -0.60 7.96
C ASP A 38 17.85 0.32 7.13
N ALA A 39 17.19 1.27 7.80
CA ALA A 39 16.25 2.19 7.16
C ALA A 39 16.93 3.10 6.11
N ASN A 40 18.16 3.55 6.35
CA ASN A 40 18.85 4.47 5.43
C ASN A 40 19.20 3.80 4.11
N SER A 41 19.79 2.58 4.18
CA SER A 41 20.07 1.77 2.99
C SER A 41 18.80 1.42 2.23
N GLY A 42 17.71 1.08 2.94
CA GLY A 42 16.40 0.85 2.35
C GLY A 42 15.86 2.08 1.60
N LEU A 43 15.90 3.25 2.22
CA LEU A 43 15.45 4.51 1.60
C LEU A 43 16.27 4.89 0.37
N GLN A 44 17.57 4.57 0.33
CA GLN A 44 18.40 4.83 -0.86
C GLN A 44 17.88 4.10 -2.09
N HIS A 45 17.36 2.86 -1.92
CA HIS A 45 16.77 2.09 -3.01
C HIS A 45 15.39 2.59 -3.46
N CYS A 46 14.71 3.38 -2.61
CA CYS A 46 13.38 3.92 -2.90
C CYS A 46 13.41 5.36 -3.46
N ARG A 47 14.57 6.05 -3.43
CA ARG A 47 14.69 7.42 -3.95
C ARG A 47 14.76 7.41 -5.47
N ASP A 48 14.02 8.32 -6.09
CA ASP A 48 14.01 8.49 -7.54
C ASP A 48 15.40 8.73 -8.12
N ASN A 49 15.68 8.04 -9.20
CA ASN A 49 16.89 8.15 -9.97
C ASN A 49 16.87 9.33 -10.97
N SER A 50 16.53 10.53 -10.54
CA SER A 50 16.66 11.74 -11.36
C SER A 50 18.11 12.03 -11.82
N ALA A 51 19.07 11.21 -11.41
CA ALA A 51 20.51 11.39 -11.65
C ALA A 51 21.16 10.27 -12.48
N GLY A 52 20.42 9.55 -13.33
CA GLY A 52 21.05 8.67 -14.33
C GLY A 52 21.63 7.34 -13.81
N ASN A 53 21.43 6.99 -12.56
CA ASN A 53 21.78 5.66 -12.04
C ASN A 53 20.65 4.67 -12.34
N ASN A 54 21.01 3.56 -12.98
CA ASN A 54 20.13 2.50 -13.50
C ASN A 54 19.51 1.63 -12.39
N HIS A 55 19.17 2.20 -11.23
CA HIS A 55 18.52 1.47 -10.13
C HIS A 55 17.01 1.43 -10.37
N ARG A 56 16.49 0.24 -10.49
CA ARG A 56 15.09 -0.04 -10.69
C ARG A 56 14.35 0.22 -9.37
N GLN A 57 13.28 1.03 -9.40
CA GLN A 57 12.42 1.18 -8.24
C GLN A 57 11.86 -0.17 -7.80
N PRO A 58 11.85 -0.46 -6.49
CA PRO A 58 11.22 -1.67 -5.98
C PRO A 58 9.74 -1.70 -6.32
N ALA A 59 9.29 -2.81 -6.90
CA ALA A 59 7.88 -3.04 -7.18
C ALA A 59 7.09 -3.38 -5.89
N LEU A 60 7.79 -3.83 -4.85
CA LEU A 60 7.25 -4.12 -3.53
C LEU A 60 8.37 -4.00 -2.48
N ILE A 61 8.01 -3.59 -1.27
CA ILE A 61 8.93 -3.45 -0.14
C ILE A 61 8.48 -4.36 0.99
N VAL A 62 9.39 -5.17 1.49
CA VAL A 62 9.23 -5.95 2.74
C VAL A 62 10.13 -5.29 3.79
N VAL A 63 9.57 -4.92 4.94
CA VAL A 63 10.33 -4.21 5.97
C VAL A 63 10.11 -4.84 7.34
N ASP A 64 11.20 -5.09 8.07
CA ASP A 64 11.10 -5.47 9.47
C ASP A 64 10.61 -4.31 10.33
N ARG A 65 9.68 -4.60 11.25
CA ARG A 65 9.19 -3.61 12.20
C ARG A 65 10.29 -3.04 13.09
N MET A 66 11.30 -3.85 13.43
CA MET A 66 12.38 -3.52 14.36
C MET A 66 13.70 -3.29 13.64
N LEU A 67 13.90 -2.11 13.07
CA LEU A 67 15.16 -1.75 12.43
C LEU A 67 16.12 -1.07 13.42
N PRO A 68 17.43 -1.17 13.19
CA PRO A 68 18.43 -0.43 13.97
C PRO A 68 18.24 1.08 13.84
N GLY A 69 18.12 1.77 14.97
CA GLY A 69 18.04 3.25 15.02
C GLY A 69 16.70 3.87 14.65
N GLU A 70 15.88 3.18 13.87
CA GLU A 70 14.54 3.65 13.46
C GLU A 70 13.58 2.46 13.36
N SER A 71 12.29 2.66 13.68
CA SER A 71 11.31 1.59 13.49
C SER A 71 10.90 1.46 12.02
N GLY A 72 10.62 0.22 11.57
CA GLY A 72 10.08 0.00 10.23
C GLY A 72 8.77 0.75 9.98
N LEU A 73 7.97 1.01 11.03
CA LEU A 73 6.76 1.83 10.91
C LEU A 73 7.07 3.30 10.61
N SER A 74 8.14 3.85 11.21
CA SER A 74 8.61 5.20 10.87
C SER A 74 9.08 5.26 9.42
N LEU A 75 9.79 4.25 8.96
CA LEU A 75 10.20 4.12 7.56
C LEU A 75 8.99 4.07 6.61
N CYS A 76 7.92 3.32 6.94
CA CYS A 76 6.69 3.32 6.15
C CYS A 76 6.09 4.73 6.03
N LYS A 77 5.98 5.48 7.14
CA LYS A 77 5.49 6.86 7.14
C LYS A 77 6.35 7.77 6.26
N ASN A 78 7.67 7.62 6.33
CA ASN A 78 8.61 8.37 5.51
C ASN A 78 8.41 8.07 4.02
N LEU A 79 8.30 6.80 3.63
CA LEU A 79 8.02 6.39 2.25
C LEU A 79 6.73 7.02 1.72
N ARG A 80 5.65 6.97 2.50
CA ARG A 80 4.37 7.57 2.11
C ARG A 80 4.44 9.10 2.01
N SER A 81 5.15 9.77 2.92
CA SER A 81 5.36 11.22 2.86
C SER A 81 6.17 11.67 1.64
N MET A 82 7.05 10.79 1.12
CA MET A 82 7.80 11.00 -0.12
C MET A 82 6.98 10.70 -1.39
N GLY A 83 5.71 10.30 -1.25
CA GLY A 83 4.86 9.92 -2.39
C GLY A 83 5.10 8.52 -2.94
N ASN A 84 5.91 7.68 -2.25
CA ASN A 84 6.11 6.30 -2.69
C ASN A 84 4.82 5.49 -2.49
N CYS A 85 4.29 4.93 -3.56
CA CYS A 85 3.05 4.13 -3.60
C CYS A 85 3.31 2.62 -3.75
N SER A 86 4.58 2.17 -3.79
CA SER A 86 4.89 0.74 -3.82
C SER A 86 4.24 0.03 -2.63
N PRO A 87 3.69 -1.18 -2.81
CA PRO A 87 3.19 -1.97 -1.70
C PRO A 87 4.27 -2.20 -0.64
N VAL A 88 3.90 -2.03 0.64
CA VAL A 88 4.77 -2.23 1.79
C VAL A 88 4.18 -3.31 2.69
N LEU A 89 4.92 -4.40 2.89
CA LEU A 89 4.59 -5.49 3.81
C LEU A 89 5.51 -5.42 5.03
N VAL A 90 4.93 -5.38 6.24
CA VAL A 90 5.71 -5.29 7.48
C VAL A 90 5.88 -6.66 8.12
N LEU A 91 7.13 -7.07 8.39
CA LEU A 91 7.42 -8.26 9.19
C LEU A 91 7.25 -7.94 10.68
N MET A 92 6.41 -8.70 11.38
CA MET A 92 6.07 -8.48 12.79
C MET A 92 6.31 -9.74 13.62
N ALA A 93 6.79 -9.58 14.84
CA ALA A 93 7.00 -10.68 15.78
C ALA A 93 5.75 -10.99 16.65
N ARG A 94 4.76 -10.11 16.66
CA ARG A 94 3.54 -10.24 17.48
C ARG A 94 2.32 -9.90 16.65
N ASP A 95 1.22 -10.57 16.97
CA ASP A 95 -0.08 -10.44 16.31
C ASP A 95 -1.12 -9.86 17.27
N THR A 96 -0.83 -8.69 17.85
CA THR A 96 -1.83 -7.98 18.66
C THR A 96 -2.64 -7.04 17.76
N VAL A 97 -3.87 -6.72 18.18
CA VAL A 97 -4.71 -5.74 17.46
C VAL A 97 -3.99 -4.39 17.33
N ASP A 98 -3.35 -3.93 18.43
CA ASP A 98 -2.60 -2.66 18.43
C ASP A 98 -1.42 -2.68 17.44
N ASP A 99 -0.73 -3.82 17.33
CA ASP A 99 0.38 -3.96 16.38
C ASP A 99 -0.10 -3.91 14.93
N ARG A 100 -1.23 -4.55 14.62
CA ARG A 100 -1.88 -4.50 13.29
C ARG A 100 -2.34 -3.08 12.95
N VAL A 101 -3.02 -2.43 13.88
CA VAL A 101 -3.48 -1.04 13.72
C VAL A 101 -2.29 -0.12 13.44
N ALA A 102 -1.26 -0.16 14.29
CA ALA A 102 -0.08 0.67 14.14
C ALA A 102 0.63 0.46 12.78
N CYS A 103 0.64 -0.77 12.28
CA CYS A 103 1.18 -1.13 10.97
C CYS A 103 0.44 -0.41 9.85
N LEU A 104 -0.89 -0.53 9.81
CA LEU A 104 -1.72 0.07 8.77
C LEU A 104 -1.78 1.61 8.89
N GLU A 105 -1.83 2.17 10.11
CA GLU A 105 -1.74 3.62 10.34
C GLU A 105 -0.40 4.21 9.88
N ALA A 106 0.66 3.40 9.87
CA ALA A 106 1.93 3.80 9.29
C ALA A 106 1.94 3.83 7.75
N GLY A 107 0.88 3.33 7.10
CA GLY A 107 0.75 3.27 5.66
C GLY A 107 1.29 1.97 5.03
N ALA A 108 1.48 0.91 5.83
CA ALA A 108 1.73 -0.42 5.29
C ALA A 108 0.45 -0.97 4.65
N ASP A 109 0.61 -1.76 3.59
CA ASP A 109 -0.52 -2.37 2.90
C ASP A 109 -0.93 -3.69 3.56
N ASP A 110 0.04 -4.41 4.16
CA ASP A 110 -0.20 -5.66 4.87
C ASP A 110 0.95 -5.98 5.84
N TYR A 111 0.86 -7.10 6.54
CA TYR A 111 1.90 -7.57 7.45
C TYR A 111 2.12 -9.08 7.35
N ILE A 112 3.28 -9.53 7.79
CA ILE A 112 3.69 -10.93 7.82
C ILE A 112 4.20 -11.25 9.23
N LEU A 113 3.70 -12.32 9.82
CA LEU A 113 4.14 -12.75 11.16
C LEU A 113 5.40 -13.58 11.09
N LYS A 114 6.33 -13.32 12.02
CA LYS A 114 7.50 -14.15 12.26
C LYS A 114 7.18 -15.21 13.36
N PRO A 115 7.62 -16.47 13.19
CA PRO A 115 8.30 -17.02 12.02
C PRO A 115 7.34 -17.16 10.84
N TYR A 116 7.77 -16.73 9.65
CA TYR A 116 6.95 -16.82 8.45
C TYR A 116 7.02 -18.21 7.81
N ARG A 117 5.99 -18.52 7.00
CA ARG A 117 6.00 -19.68 6.09
C ARG A 117 6.20 -19.16 4.67
N ALA A 118 7.13 -19.74 3.93
CA ALA A 118 7.45 -19.32 2.56
C ALA A 118 6.22 -19.29 1.65
N GLU A 119 5.32 -20.26 1.80
CA GLU A 119 4.08 -20.34 1.02
C GLU A 119 3.15 -19.13 1.26
N ASP A 120 2.94 -18.74 2.52
CA ASP A 120 2.09 -17.62 2.91
C ASP A 120 2.73 -16.28 2.48
N PHE A 121 4.04 -16.15 2.66
CA PHE A 121 4.83 -15.01 2.21
C PHE A 121 4.69 -14.81 0.69
N LEU A 122 4.98 -15.85 -0.10
CA LEU A 122 4.90 -15.80 -1.56
C LEU A 122 3.47 -15.59 -2.06
N LYS A 123 2.46 -16.05 -1.32
CA LYS A 123 1.05 -15.76 -1.64
C LYS A 123 0.76 -14.26 -1.57
N LEU A 124 1.24 -13.57 -0.54
CA LEU A 124 1.11 -12.10 -0.42
C LEU A 124 1.91 -11.39 -1.52
N ILE A 125 3.16 -11.78 -1.76
CA ILE A 125 3.97 -11.21 -2.84
C ILE A 125 3.22 -11.30 -4.19
N ARG A 126 2.67 -12.47 -4.53
CA ARG A 126 1.88 -12.64 -5.77
C ARG A 126 0.62 -11.79 -5.79
N LEU A 127 -0.04 -11.61 -4.65
CA LEU A 127 -1.25 -10.76 -4.54
C LEU A 127 -0.93 -9.31 -4.90
N TYR A 128 0.16 -8.77 -4.34
CA TYR A 128 0.54 -7.38 -4.50
C TYR A 128 1.31 -7.09 -5.81
N LEU A 129 1.99 -8.10 -6.37
CA LEU A 129 2.72 -8.00 -7.64
C LEU A 129 1.95 -8.58 -8.84
N LYS A 130 0.63 -8.84 -8.69
CA LYS A 130 -0.17 -9.21 -9.87
C LYS A 130 0.05 -8.18 -10.96
N PRO A 131 0.39 -8.62 -12.20
CA PRO A 131 0.43 -7.70 -13.32
C PRO A 131 -0.92 -7.01 -13.46
N ASP A 132 -0.89 -5.75 -13.87
CA ASP A 132 -2.10 -5.02 -14.21
C ASP A 132 -2.92 -5.89 -15.16
N VAL A 133 -4.16 -6.17 -14.79
CA VAL A 133 -5.05 -6.92 -15.66
C VAL A 133 -5.44 -5.97 -16.78
N ASP A 134 -5.28 -6.44 -18.02
CA ASP A 134 -5.65 -5.66 -19.20
C ASP A 134 -7.19 -5.56 -19.31
N THR A 135 -7.80 -4.97 -18.25
CA THR A 135 -9.23 -4.70 -18.21
C THR A 135 -9.44 -3.24 -18.58
N THR A 136 -10.35 -2.97 -19.49
CA THR A 136 -10.82 -1.62 -19.81
C THR A 136 -11.86 -1.13 -18.80
N GLU A 137 -12.01 -1.83 -17.67
CA GLU A 137 -13.01 -1.51 -16.65
C GLU A 137 -12.60 -0.25 -15.89
N GLN A 138 -13.47 0.73 -15.89
CA GLN A 138 -13.30 1.99 -15.18
C GLN A 138 -14.55 2.33 -14.38
N LEU A 139 -14.34 2.75 -13.14
CA LEU A 139 -15.38 3.40 -12.35
C LEU A 139 -15.31 4.91 -12.57
N ARG A 140 -16.48 5.57 -12.66
CA ARG A 140 -16.55 7.01 -12.91
C ARG A 140 -17.53 7.68 -11.95
N PHE A 141 -17.11 8.80 -11.39
CA PHE A 141 -17.94 9.65 -10.54
C PHE A 141 -17.59 11.13 -10.79
N GLY A 142 -18.45 11.86 -11.54
CA GLY A 142 -18.10 13.19 -12.04
C GLY A 142 -16.83 13.15 -12.88
N ASP A 143 -15.86 14.00 -12.53
CA ASP A 143 -14.54 14.07 -13.19
C ASP A 143 -13.50 13.09 -12.61
N LEU A 144 -13.88 12.31 -11.60
CA LEU A 144 -13.02 11.28 -11.02
C LEU A 144 -13.22 9.95 -11.76
N VAL A 145 -12.13 9.40 -12.26
CA VAL A 145 -12.07 8.09 -12.94
C VAL A 145 -11.10 7.21 -12.20
N LEU A 146 -11.50 5.99 -11.90
CA LEU A 146 -10.64 4.94 -11.33
C LEU A 146 -10.49 3.83 -12.37
N ASP A 147 -9.28 3.64 -12.86
CA ASP A 147 -8.92 2.55 -13.76
C ASP A 147 -8.60 1.29 -12.94
N ILE A 148 -9.40 0.25 -13.12
CA ILE A 148 -9.30 -0.98 -12.34
C ILE A 148 -8.09 -1.80 -12.75
N GLY A 149 -7.73 -1.77 -14.03
CA GLY A 149 -6.57 -2.50 -14.57
C GLY A 149 -5.25 -1.93 -14.05
N THR A 150 -5.05 -0.63 -14.21
CA THR A 150 -3.81 0.05 -13.83
C THR A 150 -3.77 0.51 -12.37
N ARG A 151 -4.88 0.40 -11.64
CA ARG A 151 -5.04 0.85 -10.24
C ARG A 151 -4.72 2.34 -10.04
N ARG A 152 -4.94 3.15 -11.08
CA ARG A 152 -4.71 4.59 -11.06
C ARG A 152 -6.01 5.36 -11.02
N ALA A 153 -6.01 6.47 -10.33
CA ALA A 153 -7.10 7.44 -10.43
C ALA A 153 -6.71 8.58 -11.37
N ILE A 154 -7.72 9.16 -12.01
CA ILE A 154 -7.60 10.39 -12.79
C ILE A 154 -8.67 11.33 -12.27
N HIS A 155 -8.30 12.53 -11.86
CA HIS A 155 -9.24 13.56 -11.46
C HIS A 155 -8.91 14.87 -12.17
N ASN A 156 -9.88 15.45 -12.87
CA ASN A 156 -9.71 16.63 -13.72
C ASN A 156 -8.54 16.51 -14.72
N GLY A 157 -8.32 15.30 -15.30
CA GLY A 157 -7.25 15.03 -16.25
C GLY A 157 -5.87 14.79 -15.62
N ARG A 158 -5.73 14.91 -14.31
CA ARG A 158 -4.49 14.62 -13.58
C ARG A 158 -4.48 13.17 -13.12
N ALA A 159 -3.41 12.45 -13.48
CA ALA A 159 -3.18 11.10 -12.97
C ALA A 159 -2.73 11.13 -11.50
N ILE A 160 -3.26 10.22 -10.70
CA ILE A 160 -3.03 10.10 -9.26
C ILE A 160 -2.62 8.67 -8.97
N ASP A 161 -1.41 8.51 -8.45
CA ASP A 161 -0.92 7.21 -8.00
C ASP A 161 -1.47 6.89 -6.59
N LEU A 162 -2.07 5.71 -6.46
CA LEU A 162 -2.65 5.23 -5.21
C LEU A 162 -1.85 4.05 -4.67
N THR A 163 -1.75 3.95 -3.34
CA THR A 163 -1.35 2.68 -2.72
C THR A 163 -2.46 1.65 -2.90
N MET A 164 -2.16 0.37 -2.66
CA MET A 164 -3.17 -0.68 -2.80
C MET A 164 -4.40 -0.41 -1.92
N LYS A 165 -4.20 -0.02 -0.66
CA LYS A 165 -5.31 0.25 0.27
C LYS A 165 -6.08 1.52 -0.06
N GLU A 166 -5.42 2.54 -0.57
CA GLU A 166 -6.11 3.74 -1.10
C GLU A 166 -6.97 3.39 -2.32
N PHE A 167 -6.44 2.55 -3.22
CA PHE A 167 -7.17 2.07 -4.38
C PHE A 167 -8.40 1.24 -3.95
N GLU A 168 -8.24 0.25 -3.07
CA GLU A 168 -9.35 -0.57 -2.58
C GLU A 168 -10.43 0.27 -1.90
N LEU A 169 -10.04 1.24 -1.05
CA LEU A 169 -10.97 2.14 -0.39
C LEU A 169 -11.71 3.04 -1.40
N LEU A 170 -10.98 3.64 -2.35
CA LEU A 170 -11.59 4.49 -3.37
C LEU A 170 -12.53 3.68 -4.27
N LYS A 171 -12.11 2.48 -4.67
CA LYS A 171 -12.94 1.56 -5.44
C LYS A 171 -14.24 1.27 -4.72
N PHE A 172 -14.18 0.88 -3.44
CA PHE A 172 -15.37 0.58 -2.65
C PHE A 172 -16.32 1.77 -2.52
N LEU A 173 -15.79 2.99 -2.32
CA LEU A 173 -16.57 4.21 -2.30
C LEU A 173 -17.21 4.52 -3.67
N MET A 174 -16.52 4.25 -4.78
CA MET A 174 -17.01 4.49 -6.14
C MET A 174 -18.00 3.43 -6.63
N GLU A 175 -17.98 2.23 -6.07
CA GLU A 175 -18.98 1.19 -6.31
C GLU A 175 -20.32 1.51 -5.61
N HIS A 176 -20.29 2.37 -4.57
CA HIS A 176 -21.47 2.78 -3.78
C HIS A 176 -21.65 4.32 -3.77
N PRO A 177 -21.79 4.97 -4.95
CA PRO A 177 -21.84 6.42 -5.01
C PRO A 177 -23.14 6.93 -4.37
N ARG A 178 -23.03 8.00 -3.57
CA ARG A 178 -24.11 8.64 -2.83
C ARG A 178 -24.72 7.81 -1.69
N GLU A 179 -24.20 6.62 -1.43
CA GLU A 179 -24.57 5.78 -0.28
C GLU A 179 -23.68 6.11 0.92
N VAL A 180 -24.27 6.17 2.11
CA VAL A 180 -23.50 6.33 3.35
C VAL A 180 -22.99 4.96 3.78
N LEU A 181 -21.69 4.75 3.67
CA LEU A 181 -21.03 3.52 4.09
C LEU A 181 -20.62 3.64 5.56
N THR A 182 -21.00 2.67 6.37
CA THR A 182 -20.60 2.65 7.78
C THR A 182 -19.13 2.31 7.93
N ARG A 183 -18.57 2.61 9.11
CA ARG A 183 -17.16 2.28 9.41
C ARG A 183 -16.93 0.77 9.34
N GLU A 184 -17.87 -0.01 9.85
CA GLU A 184 -17.84 -1.47 9.84
C GLU A 184 -17.83 -2.01 8.39
N GLN A 185 -18.72 -1.51 7.54
CA GLN A 185 -18.75 -1.90 6.12
C GLN A 185 -17.43 -1.60 5.42
N ILE A 186 -16.83 -0.43 5.68
CA ILE A 186 -15.56 -0.04 5.09
C ILE A 186 -14.42 -0.95 5.60
N LEU A 187 -14.35 -1.19 6.92
CA LEU A 187 -13.32 -2.07 7.50
C LEU A 187 -13.41 -3.48 6.92
N GLU A 188 -14.61 -4.04 6.90
CA GLU A 188 -14.85 -5.39 6.43
C GLU A 188 -14.45 -5.57 4.94
N ASN A 189 -14.84 -4.63 4.08
CA ASN A 189 -14.62 -4.75 2.64
C ASN A 189 -13.21 -4.39 2.20
N VAL A 190 -12.53 -3.49 2.91
CA VAL A 190 -11.18 -3.01 2.53
C VAL A 190 -10.07 -3.70 3.32
N TRP A 191 -10.31 -4.06 4.59
CA TRP A 191 -9.31 -4.68 5.46
C TRP A 191 -9.65 -6.11 5.89
N GLY A 192 -10.90 -6.55 5.72
CA GLY A 192 -11.37 -7.91 6.02
C GLY A 192 -11.98 -8.06 7.42
N TYR A 193 -12.69 -9.18 7.63
CA TYR A 193 -13.43 -9.47 8.87
C TYR A 193 -12.57 -9.57 10.13
N ASP A 194 -11.31 -9.97 10.00
CA ASP A 194 -10.40 -10.12 11.15
C ASP A 194 -9.95 -8.78 11.74
N PHE A 195 -10.33 -7.67 11.11
CA PHE A 195 -9.97 -6.32 11.51
C PHE A 195 -11.03 -5.71 12.45
N MET A 196 -11.38 -6.44 13.53
CA MET A 196 -12.33 -6.00 14.54
C MET A 196 -11.61 -5.18 15.61
N GLY A 197 -11.65 -3.87 15.52
CA GLY A 197 -11.10 -2.97 16.56
C GLY A 197 -11.49 -1.52 16.32
N GLU A 198 -11.48 -0.73 17.40
CA GLU A 198 -11.51 0.73 17.36
C GLU A 198 -10.21 1.22 16.74
N SER A 199 -10.14 1.27 15.40
CA SER A 199 -8.96 1.74 14.73
C SER A 199 -9.25 3.03 13.98
N ASN A 200 -8.30 3.96 14.03
CA ASN A 200 -8.34 5.19 13.24
C ASN A 200 -7.85 4.95 11.80
N VAL A 201 -7.70 3.69 11.38
CA VAL A 201 -7.14 3.36 10.07
C VAL A 201 -7.96 3.99 8.94
N ILE A 202 -9.30 3.95 9.03
CA ILE A 202 -10.17 4.55 8.01
C ILE A 202 -9.92 6.05 7.90
N GLU A 203 -9.82 6.77 9.02
CA GLU A 203 -9.55 8.22 9.06
C GLU A 203 -8.22 8.55 8.37
N VAL A 204 -7.19 7.75 8.63
CA VAL A 204 -5.86 7.94 8.04
C VAL A 204 -5.94 7.79 6.52
N TYR A 205 -6.56 6.72 6.02
CA TYR A 205 -6.67 6.49 4.58
C TYR A 205 -7.65 7.44 3.88
N ILE A 206 -8.75 7.82 4.52
CA ILE A 206 -9.64 8.89 4.03
C ILE A 206 -8.88 10.22 3.92
N ARG A 207 -8.02 10.53 4.90
CA ARG A 207 -7.16 11.71 4.83
C ARG A 207 -6.17 11.64 3.67
N TYR A 208 -5.52 10.50 3.46
CA TYR A 208 -4.59 10.31 2.34
C TYR A 208 -5.29 10.44 0.99
N LEU A 209 -6.46 9.80 0.83
CA LEU A 209 -7.25 9.96 -0.38
C LEU A 209 -7.65 11.41 -0.63
N ARG A 210 -8.16 12.11 0.38
CA ARG A 210 -8.53 13.52 0.25
C ARG A 210 -7.35 14.38 -0.18
N LEU A 211 -6.17 14.19 0.40
CA LEU A 211 -4.95 14.91 0.01
C LEU A 211 -4.56 14.67 -1.46
N LYS A 212 -4.89 13.50 -2.00
CA LYS A 212 -4.55 13.13 -3.37
C LYS A 212 -5.62 13.56 -4.39
N ILE A 213 -6.92 13.39 -4.05
CA ILE A 213 -8.02 13.62 -4.99
C ILE A 213 -8.74 14.96 -4.81
N GLU A 214 -8.63 15.60 -3.64
CA GLU A 214 -9.30 16.87 -3.30
C GLU A 214 -8.25 17.98 -3.15
N GLU A 215 -7.54 18.37 -4.23
CA GLU A 215 -6.59 19.48 -4.20
C GLU A 215 -7.26 20.82 -3.88
N ASP A 216 -6.43 21.80 -3.44
CA ASP A 216 -6.87 23.14 -3.08
C ASP A 216 -7.77 23.77 -4.16
N GLY A 217 -9.00 24.06 -3.77
CA GLY A 217 -10.05 24.65 -4.63
C GLY A 217 -10.96 23.65 -5.32
N LEU A 218 -10.73 22.34 -5.23
CA LEU A 218 -11.65 21.32 -5.71
C LEU A 218 -12.76 21.02 -4.70
N LYS A 219 -13.92 20.62 -5.22
CA LYS A 219 -15.05 20.23 -4.37
C LYS A 219 -14.70 18.96 -3.57
N ARG A 220 -15.10 18.95 -2.31
CA ARG A 220 -14.94 17.79 -1.46
C ARG A 220 -15.85 16.65 -1.93
N LEU A 221 -15.26 15.58 -2.44
CA LEU A 221 -15.97 14.41 -2.93
C LEU A 221 -16.27 13.39 -1.82
N ILE A 222 -15.30 13.10 -0.95
CA ILE A 222 -15.49 12.19 0.18
C ILE A 222 -15.95 12.98 1.39
N GLN A 223 -17.22 12.82 1.79
CA GLN A 223 -17.80 13.54 2.92
C GLN A 223 -17.92 12.63 4.15
N THR A 224 -17.68 13.22 5.33
CA THR A 224 -17.87 12.53 6.62
C THR A 224 -19.31 12.68 7.08
N VAL A 225 -19.97 11.56 7.37
CA VAL A 225 -21.25 11.52 8.06
C VAL A 225 -20.98 11.22 9.53
N ARG A 226 -21.04 12.27 10.37
CA ARG A 226 -20.65 12.18 11.78
C ARG A 226 -21.37 11.06 12.50
N GLY A 227 -20.61 10.22 13.24
CA GLY A 227 -21.16 9.10 14.01
C GLY A 227 -21.60 7.90 13.17
N VAL A 228 -21.47 7.94 11.82
CA VAL A 228 -21.90 6.85 10.94
C VAL A 228 -20.73 6.36 10.08
N GLY A 229 -20.14 7.22 9.23
CA GLY A 229 -19.13 6.79 8.29
C GLY A 229 -18.84 7.82 7.21
N TYR A 230 -18.76 7.38 5.97
CA TYR A 230 -18.34 8.20 4.83
C TYR A 230 -19.25 8.00 3.61
N VAL A 231 -19.29 8.99 2.75
CA VAL A 231 -20.05 8.96 1.50
C VAL A 231 -19.29 9.67 0.39
N LEU A 232 -19.26 9.07 -0.80
CA LEU A 232 -18.79 9.72 -2.02
C LEU A 232 -19.95 10.43 -2.67
N ARG A 233 -19.94 11.78 -2.65
CA ARG A 233 -20.97 12.62 -3.30
C ARG A 233 -20.42 13.99 -3.65
N GLU A 234 -20.98 14.59 -4.69
CA GLU A 234 -20.74 15.99 -5.02
C GLU A 234 -21.36 16.93 -3.95
N SER A 235 -20.70 18.05 -3.70
CA SER A 235 -21.16 19.09 -2.75
C SER A 235 -22.22 19.96 -3.42
#